data_5675cf8416e219fec77674c7e4520602
#
_entry.id   5675cf8416e219fec77674c7e4520602
#
_cell.length_a   1.000
_cell.length_b   1.000
_cell.length_c   1.000
_cell.angle_alpha   90.00
_cell.angle_beta   90.00
_cell.angle_gamma   90.00
#
_symmetry.space_group_name_H-M   'P 1'
#
loop_
_entity.id
_entity.type
_entity.pdbx_description
1 polymer ?
#
loop_
_entity_poly.entity_id
_entity_poly.type
_entity_poly.pdbx_seq_one_letter_code
_entity_poly.pdbx_strand_id
1 'polypeptide(L)'
;MSIKHFNFFVSVRLTLRVLSLVCVMVLFGCSSSSMEFCVDSGECELAVNVLKVAGDIPIDPSDSFWKNINQVHPQIVELNPQMITNPKWPNPSVKSVNILGVQNESELGLLLEWSDSSLENKIEISATHTDQAALMFPLYPGKELPAITMGSENEIVNIWQWRAIWEPSISSKSRGNNRSSKALIAGSIHRSPVEDLTAAGYSTLTTQDEQNVSGRGVWEEKTWRVVFKRSLENTDSADVQFQHSIVMAIAVWNGDNRERNGQKGISNWILLRLP
;
A
#
# COMPACT_ATOMS: atom_id res chain seq x y z
N MET A 1 22.16 -37.87 -80.21
CA MET A 1 21.29 -38.64 -79.35
C MET A 1 21.07 -37.85 -78.07
N SER A 2 19.87 -37.38 -77.90
CA SER A 2 19.39 -36.40 -76.87
C SER A 2 19.23 -37.04 -75.50
N ILE A 3 19.69 -36.40 -74.47
CA ILE A 3 19.12 -36.61 -73.11
C ILE A 3 19.11 -35.29 -72.34
N LYS A 4 17.95 -35.05 -71.80
CA LYS A 4 17.41 -33.90 -71.15
C LYS A 4 18.02 -33.62 -69.74
N HIS A 5 18.45 -32.39 -69.55
CA HIS A 5 18.51 -31.83 -68.18
C HIS A 5 17.26 -30.99 -67.96
N PHE A 6 16.45 -31.39 -67.00
CA PHE A 6 15.28 -30.63 -66.60
C PHE A 6 15.08 -30.69 -65.05
N ASN A 7 15.11 -29.52 -64.45
CA ASN A 7 14.49 -29.20 -63.18
C ASN A 7 15.05 -29.69 -61.83
N PHE A 8 15.90 -28.85 -61.29
CA PHE A 8 16.19 -28.91 -59.82
C PHE A 8 16.19 -27.52 -59.13
N PHE A 9 15.47 -26.55 -59.64
CA PHE A 9 15.53 -25.18 -59.11
C PHE A 9 14.24 -24.60 -58.57
N VAL A 10 13.18 -25.38 -58.33
CA VAL A 10 11.89 -24.86 -57.87
C VAL A 10 11.58 -25.19 -56.40
N SER A 11 12.34 -26.06 -55.72
CA SER A 11 11.97 -26.52 -54.36
C SER A 11 12.64 -25.77 -53.19
N VAL A 12 13.59 -24.84 -53.43
CA VAL A 12 14.36 -24.18 -52.36
C VAL A 12 13.76 -22.82 -51.96
N ARG A 13 12.83 -22.26 -52.75
CA ARG A 13 12.24 -20.94 -52.41
C ARG A 13 10.95 -20.99 -51.61
N LEU A 14 10.37 -22.17 -51.40
CA LEU A 14 9.11 -22.29 -50.61
C LEU A 14 9.32 -22.65 -49.17
N THR A 15 10.47 -23.20 -48.81
CA THR A 15 10.81 -23.57 -47.41
C THR A 15 11.36 -22.43 -46.58
N LEU A 16 11.86 -21.34 -47.18
CA LEU A 16 12.38 -20.19 -46.43
C LEU A 16 11.31 -19.15 -46.03
N ARG A 17 10.11 -19.22 -46.61
CA ARG A 17 9.01 -18.31 -46.24
C ARG A 17 8.11 -18.82 -45.13
N VAL A 18 8.15 -20.10 -44.80
CA VAL A 18 7.37 -20.69 -43.71
C VAL A 18 8.15 -20.64 -42.38
N LEU A 19 9.48 -20.59 -42.42
CA LEU A 19 10.29 -20.49 -41.19
C LEU A 19 10.39 -19.05 -40.63
N SER A 20 10.06 -18.03 -41.43
CA SER A 20 10.05 -16.63 -40.99
C SER A 20 8.74 -16.21 -40.29
N LEU A 21 7.67 -17.00 -40.42
CA LEU A 21 6.37 -16.68 -39.80
C LEU A 21 6.14 -17.36 -38.45
N VAL A 22 7.01 -18.30 -38.08
CA VAL A 22 6.91 -19.00 -36.77
C VAL A 22 7.79 -18.34 -35.69
N CYS A 23 8.70 -17.45 -36.06
CA CYS A 23 9.64 -16.81 -35.13
C CYS A 23 9.15 -15.46 -34.55
N VAL A 24 7.96 -14.99 -34.93
CA VAL A 24 7.38 -13.73 -34.40
C VAL A 24 6.26 -13.96 -33.34
N MET A 25 5.88 -15.21 -33.09
CA MET A 25 4.83 -15.54 -32.12
C MET A 25 5.32 -16.03 -30.74
N VAL A 26 6.58 -15.84 -30.38
CA VAL A 26 7.12 -16.33 -29.09
C VAL A 26 7.65 -15.20 -28.20
N LEU A 27 7.30 -13.94 -28.46
CA LEU A 27 7.70 -12.83 -27.58
C LEU A 27 6.52 -12.06 -26.95
N PHE A 28 5.32 -12.62 -26.96
CA PHE A 28 4.30 -12.24 -25.98
C PHE A 28 4.23 -13.34 -24.93
N GLY A 29 5.29 -13.45 -24.15
CA GLY A 29 5.24 -14.13 -22.87
C GLY A 29 4.25 -13.37 -22.00
N CYS A 30 3.08 -13.94 -21.74
CA CYS A 30 2.14 -13.51 -20.74
C CYS A 30 2.86 -13.31 -19.40
N SER A 31 3.23 -12.11 -19.05
CA SER A 31 3.22 -11.70 -17.68
C SER A 31 1.76 -11.41 -17.32
N SER A 32 0.98 -12.44 -16.99
CA SER A 32 -0.25 -12.22 -16.25
C SER A 32 0.20 -11.63 -14.92
N SER A 33 0.10 -10.31 -14.82
CA SER A 33 0.41 -9.60 -13.60
C SER A 33 -0.60 -10.04 -12.54
N SER A 34 -0.19 -10.02 -11.27
CA SER A 34 -1.10 -10.17 -10.12
C SER A 34 -2.35 -9.29 -10.22
N MET A 35 -2.26 -8.26 -11.04
CA MET A 35 -3.32 -7.32 -11.39
C MET A 35 -4.44 -7.95 -12.23
N GLU A 36 -4.11 -8.73 -13.29
CA GLU A 36 -5.12 -9.43 -14.10
C GLU A 36 -5.81 -10.50 -13.27
N PHE A 37 -5.06 -11.21 -12.44
CA PHE A 37 -5.62 -12.22 -11.54
C PHE A 37 -6.62 -11.59 -10.55
N CYS A 38 -6.28 -10.46 -9.94
CA CYS A 38 -7.12 -9.76 -8.97
C CYS A 38 -8.48 -9.33 -9.57
N VAL A 39 -8.48 -8.86 -10.82
CA VAL A 39 -9.69 -8.45 -11.53
C VAL A 39 -10.50 -9.66 -12.02
N ASP A 40 -9.84 -10.66 -12.58
CA ASP A 40 -10.49 -11.84 -13.18
C ASP A 40 -11.04 -12.80 -12.12
N SER A 41 -10.39 -12.89 -10.94
CA SER A 41 -10.87 -13.71 -9.82
C SER A 41 -12.01 -13.06 -9.03
N GLY A 42 -12.27 -11.76 -9.23
CA GLY A 42 -13.23 -10.99 -8.42
C GLY A 42 -12.75 -10.71 -6.99
N GLU A 43 -11.47 -10.96 -6.68
CA GLU A 43 -10.90 -10.72 -5.35
C GLU A 43 -10.57 -9.24 -5.09
N CYS A 44 -10.51 -8.41 -6.15
CA CYS A 44 -10.40 -6.96 -6.05
C CYS A 44 -11.64 -6.27 -6.63
N GLU A 45 -12.56 -5.92 -5.77
CA GLU A 45 -13.81 -5.26 -6.16
C GLU A 45 -13.63 -3.77 -6.49
N LEU A 46 -12.53 -3.14 -6.00
CA LEU A 46 -12.31 -1.71 -6.11
C LEU A 46 -10.91 -1.41 -6.66
N ALA A 47 -10.84 -0.43 -7.56
CA ALA A 47 -9.59 0.14 -8.02
C ALA A 47 -9.47 1.60 -7.59
N VAL A 48 -8.36 1.95 -6.93
CA VAL A 48 -7.97 3.32 -6.61
C VAL A 48 -7.06 3.85 -7.71
N ASN A 49 -7.53 4.86 -8.46
CA ASN A 49 -6.73 5.49 -9.50
C ASN A 49 -5.80 6.55 -8.89
N VAL A 50 -4.51 6.38 -9.06
CA VAL A 50 -3.49 7.34 -8.64
C VAL A 50 -3.36 8.44 -9.69
N LEU A 51 -3.38 9.69 -9.24
CA LEU A 51 -3.29 10.85 -10.12
C LEU A 51 -1.83 11.25 -10.34
N LYS A 52 -1.45 11.50 -11.58
CA LYS A 52 -0.14 12.09 -11.88
C LYS A 52 -0.16 13.57 -11.53
N VAL A 53 0.81 14.01 -10.73
CA VAL A 53 0.98 15.39 -10.30
C VAL A 53 2.38 15.90 -10.61
N ALA A 54 2.54 17.22 -10.72
CA ALA A 54 3.84 17.87 -10.87
C ALA A 54 4.30 18.45 -9.53
N GLY A 55 5.62 18.47 -9.31
CA GLY A 55 6.22 19.06 -8.11
C GLY A 55 6.18 18.14 -6.88
N ASP A 56 6.50 18.70 -5.74
CA ASP A 56 6.61 17.96 -4.48
C ASP A 56 5.23 17.56 -3.95
N ILE A 57 5.15 16.38 -3.38
CA ILE A 57 3.96 15.88 -2.67
C ILE A 57 4.11 16.25 -1.19
N PRO A 58 3.28 17.16 -0.64
CA PRO A 58 3.40 17.56 0.75
C PRO A 58 2.96 16.44 1.69
N ILE A 59 3.70 16.30 2.80
CA ILE A 59 3.38 15.31 3.83
C ILE A 59 2.30 15.80 4.80
N ASP A 60 2.07 17.11 4.87
CA ASP A 60 1.05 17.69 5.75
C ASP A 60 -0.33 17.54 5.12
N PRO A 61 -1.27 16.77 5.72
CA PRO A 61 -2.60 16.58 5.16
C PRO A 61 -3.44 17.87 5.17
N SER A 62 -3.03 18.90 5.92
CA SER A 62 -3.69 20.21 5.94
C SER A 62 -3.24 21.13 4.80
N ASP A 63 -2.21 20.74 4.04
CA ASP A 63 -1.72 21.53 2.91
C ASP A 63 -2.80 21.76 1.86
N SER A 64 -2.77 22.94 1.26
CA SER A 64 -3.69 23.34 0.19
C SER A 64 -3.61 22.43 -1.04
N PHE A 65 -2.47 21.77 -1.26
CA PHE A 65 -2.28 20.78 -2.30
C PHE A 65 -3.38 19.72 -2.26
N TRP A 66 -3.57 19.08 -1.09
CA TRP A 66 -4.58 18.03 -0.92
C TRP A 66 -6.01 18.54 -1.12
N LYS A 67 -6.30 19.77 -0.69
CA LYS A 67 -7.59 20.40 -0.88
C LYS A 67 -7.89 20.74 -2.36
N ASN A 68 -6.86 21.15 -3.10
CA ASN A 68 -7.00 21.55 -4.50
C ASN A 68 -7.15 20.37 -5.45
N ILE A 69 -6.56 19.21 -5.12
CA ILE A 69 -6.70 17.97 -5.89
C ILE A 69 -8.07 17.32 -5.68
N ASN A 70 -8.83 17.75 -4.71
CA ASN A 70 -10.18 17.29 -4.38
C ASN A 70 -11.25 17.48 -5.49
N GLN A 71 -10.85 17.89 -6.69
CA GLN A 71 -11.72 17.82 -7.88
C GLN A 71 -11.94 16.39 -8.38
N VAL A 72 -11.10 15.45 -7.96
CA VAL A 72 -11.29 14.01 -8.15
C VAL A 72 -11.76 13.48 -6.80
N HIS A 73 -13.02 13.09 -6.73
CA HIS A 73 -13.59 12.57 -5.48
C HIS A 73 -12.72 11.41 -4.95
N PRO A 74 -12.28 11.44 -3.68
CA PRO A 74 -11.59 10.33 -3.08
C PRO A 74 -12.47 9.08 -3.18
N GLN A 75 -11.84 7.93 -3.41
CA GLN A 75 -12.57 6.68 -3.51
C GLN A 75 -12.87 6.16 -2.11
N ILE A 76 -14.10 5.72 -1.89
CA ILE A 76 -14.53 5.14 -0.62
C ILE A 76 -14.16 3.67 -0.62
N VAL A 77 -13.44 3.26 0.41
CA VAL A 77 -13.06 1.86 0.68
C VAL A 77 -13.79 1.39 1.93
N GLU A 78 -14.58 0.34 1.78
CA GLU A 78 -15.26 -0.28 2.90
C GLU A 78 -14.28 -1.09 3.78
N LEU A 79 -14.47 -1.00 5.11
CA LEU A 79 -13.71 -1.76 6.09
C LEU A 79 -14.60 -2.85 6.68
N ASN A 80 -14.16 -4.07 6.51
CA ASN A 80 -14.86 -5.26 6.99
C ASN A 80 -14.52 -5.58 8.45
N PRO A 81 -15.42 -6.29 9.15
CA PRO A 81 -15.11 -6.93 10.42
C PRO A 81 -13.94 -7.90 10.29
N GLN A 82 -13.03 -7.88 11.26
CA GLN A 82 -11.98 -8.90 11.33
C GLN A 82 -12.53 -10.18 12.00
N MET A 83 -12.77 -11.22 11.22
CA MET A 83 -13.39 -12.48 11.66
C MET A 83 -12.47 -13.69 11.57
N ILE A 84 -11.20 -13.51 11.13
CA ILE A 84 -10.27 -14.59 10.84
C ILE A 84 -9.40 -14.90 12.08
N THR A 85 -8.76 -13.88 12.66
CA THR A 85 -7.85 -14.05 13.80
C THR A 85 -8.58 -13.91 15.16
N ASN A 86 -8.02 -14.47 16.21
CA ASN A 86 -8.56 -14.35 17.57
C ASN A 86 -7.80 -13.26 18.37
N PRO A 87 -8.53 -12.42 19.15
CA PRO A 87 -9.99 -12.36 19.21
C PRO A 87 -10.58 -11.80 17.90
N LYS A 88 -11.74 -12.32 17.50
CA LYS A 88 -12.53 -11.76 16.39
C LYS A 88 -13.02 -10.36 16.73
N TRP A 89 -13.19 -9.53 15.69
CA TRP A 89 -13.69 -8.16 15.86
C TRP A 89 -14.86 -7.88 14.91
N PRO A 90 -16.09 -8.25 15.30
CA PRO A 90 -17.26 -8.18 14.42
C PRO A 90 -17.77 -6.75 14.20
N ASN A 91 -17.42 -5.80 15.07
CA ASN A 91 -17.94 -4.44 15.05
C ASN A 91 -16.82 -3.39 15.11
N PRO A 92 -15.99 -3.25 14.06
CA PRO A 92 -15.06 -2.13 13.99
C PRO A 92 -15.85 -0.82 13.97
N SER A 93 -15.36 0.23 14.62
CA SER A 93 -16.05 1.52 14.67
C SER A 93 -15.96 2.25 13.34
N VAL A 94 -14.81 2.23 12.70
CA VAL A 94 -14.61 2.80 11.36
C VAL A 94 -15.07 1.81 10.31
N LYS A 95 -16.07 2.20 9.51
CA LYS A 95 -16.68 1.33 8.50
C LYS A 95 -16.15 1.57 7.09
N SER A 96 -15.60 2.73 6.84
CA SER A 96 -15.03 3.10 5.54
C SER A 96 -13.97 4.17 5.71
N VAL A 97 -13.08 4.26 4.74
CA VAL A 97 -12.10 5.32 4.59
C VAL A 97 -12.19 5.91 3.18
N ASN A 98 -12.00 7.22 3.07
CA ASN A 98 -11.73 7.84 1.79
C ASN A 98 -10.23 7.72 1.51
N ILE A 99 -9.85 7.41 0.27
CA ILE A 99 -8.46 7.36 -0.17
C ILE A 99 -8.27 8.22 -1.41
N LEU A 100 -7.17 8.97 -1.42
CA LEU A 100 -6.69 9.71 -2.57
C LEU A 100 -5.21 9.35 -2.81
N GLY A 101 -4.90 8.85 -4.00
CA GLY A 101 -3.54 8.55 -4.43
C GLY A 101 -3.01 9.58 -5.40
N VAL A 102 -1.78 10.03 -5.20
CA VAL A 102 -1.04 10.92 -6.11
C VAL A 102 0.37 10.40 -6.33
N GLN A 103 0.90 10.63 -7.53
CA GLN A 103 2.25 10.24 -7.90
C GLN A 103 2.91 11.35 -8.70
N ASN A 104 4.15 11.70 -8.36
CA ASN A 104 5.02 12.47 -9.22
C ASN A 104 6.06 11.55 -9.90
N GLU A 105 7.15 12.08 -10.41
CA GLU A 105 8.17 11.31 -11.11
C GLU A 105 8.97 10.36 -10.19
N SER A 106 8.97 10.59 -8.88
CA SER A 106 9.83 9.88 -7.92
C SER A 106 9.12 9.36 -6.68
N GLU A 107 7.93 9.87 -6.36
CA GLU A 107 7.25 9.59 -5.10
C GLU A 107 5.78 9.22 -5.31
N LEU A 108 5.29 8.35 -4.45
CA LEU A 108 3.87 8.04 -4.23
C LEU A 108 3.42 8.68 -2.92
N GLY A 109 2.29 9.39 -2.95
CA GLY A 109 1.58 9.90 -1.79
C GLY A 109 0.18 9.32 -1.72
N LEU A 110 -0.21 8.82 -0.54
CA LEU A 110 -1.55 8.28 -0.27
C LEU A 110 -2.14 9.02 0.93
N LEU A 111 -3.27 9.70 0.72
CA LEU A 111 -4.05 10.33 1.79
C LEU A 111 -5.22 9.43 2.15
N LEU A 112 -5.32 9.08 3.42
CA LEU A 112 -6.49 8.44 4.03
C LEU A 112 -7.29 9.46 4.85
N GLU A 113 -8.62 9.42 4.76
CA GLU A 113 -9.52 10.20 5.61
C GLU A 113 -10.63 9.31 6.17
N TRP A 114 -10.88 9.40 7.47
CA TRP A 114 -12.01 8.73 8.12
C TRP A 114 -12.57 9.53 9.27
N SER A 115 -13.87 9.37 9.51
CA SER A 115 -14.55 10.00 10.66
C SER A 115 -14.17 9.30 11.95
N ASP A 116 -13.78 10.09 12.95
CA ASP A 116 -13.48 9.66 14.29
C ASP A 116 -13.94 10.71 15.29
N SER A 117 -14.84 10.35 16.20
CA SER A 117 -15.47 11.29 17.12
C SER A 117 -14.54 11.79 18.22
N SER A 118 -13.42 11.09 18.45
CA SER A 118 -12.47 11.32 19.53
C SER A 118 -11.03 11.29 19.03
N LEU A 119 -10.11 11.82 19.79
CA LEU A 119 -8.70 11.90 19.50
C LEU A 119 -7.93 11.04 20.50
N GLU A 120 -7.56 9.84 20.12
CA GLU A 120 -6.76 8.93 20.95
C GLU A 120 -5.29 8.92 20.49
N ASN A 121 -4.55 9.95 20.89
CA ASN A 121 -3.11 10.09 20.57
C ASN A 121 -2.19 9.97 21.81
N LYS A 122 -2.73 9.44 22.94
CA LYS A 122 -1.99 9.27 24.20
C LYS A 122 -2.39 7.96 24.86
N ILE A 123 -1.44 7.35 25.56
CA ILE A 123 -1.70 6.25 26.48
C ILE A 123 -1.58 6.80 27.88
N GLU A 124 -2.69 6.93 28.59
CA GLU A 124 -2.74 7.44 29.94
C GLU A 124 -2.77 6.32 31.00
N ILE A 125 -3.43 5.23 30.66
CA ILE A 125 -3.48 3.99 31.46
C ILE A 125 -3.32 2.78 30.55
N SER A 126 -3.01 1.62 31.11
CA SER A 126 -2.77 0.37 30.33
C SER A 126 -3.98 -0.13 29.52
N ALA A 127 -5.18 0.37 29.81
CA ALA A 127 -6.41 0.00 29.10
C ALA A 127 -6.74 0.95 27.94
N THR A 128 -5.99 2.05 27.75
CA THR A 128 -6.19 2.97 26.62
C THR A 128 -5.37 2.53 25.42
N HIS A 129 -5.94 2.73 24.25
CA HIS A 129 -5.31 2.46 22.96
C HIS A 129 -5.35 3.73 22.12
N THR A 130 -4.52 3.80 21.10
CA THR A 130 -4.43 4.99 20.24
C THR A 130 -4.89 4.67 18.84
N ASP A 131 -5.34 5.71 18.12
CA ASP A 131 -5.75 5.62 16.74
C ASP A 131 -4.56 5.23 15.85
N GLN A 132 -4.81 4.37 14.88
CA GLN A 132 -3.80 3.90 13.95
C GLN A 132 -4.42 3.65 12.57
N ALA A 133 -3.58 3.73 11.55
CA ALA A 133 -3.91 3.29 10.21
C ALA A 133 -2.71 2.55 9.60
N ALA A 134 -2.97 1.59 8.71
CA ALA A 134 -1.92 0.91 7.99
C ALA A 134 -2.31 0.63 6.54
N LEU A 135 -1.30 0.63 5.69
CA LEU A 135 -1.34 0.16 4.31
C LEU A 135 -0.49 -1.10 4.21
N MET A 136 -0.98 -2.12 3.54
CA MET A 136 -0.30 -3.38 3.36
C MET A 136 -0.20 -3.70 1.86
N PHE A 137 0.98 -4.11 1.42
CA PHE A 137 1.29 -4.44 0.04
C PHE A 137 1.96 -5.81 -0.04
N PRO A 138 1.70 -6.63 -1.07
CA PRO A 138 2.55 -7.78 -1.37
C PRO A 138 3.97 -7.31 -1.63
N LEU A 139 4.97 -7.92 -0.98
CA LEU A 139 6.36 -7.57 -1.23
C LEU A 139 6.82 -8.05 -2.60
N TYR A 140 6.36 -9.25 -2.98
CA TYR A 140 6.64 -9.85 -4.27
C TYR A 140 5.33 -10.12 -5.00
N PRO A 141 5.03 -9.40 -6.09
CA PRO A 141 3.84 -9.68 -6.89
C PRO A 141 3.87 -11.11 -7.41
N GLY A 142 2.98 -11.94 -6.94
CA GLY A 142 2.81 -13.34 -7.32
C GLY A 142 1.57 -13.58 -8.15
N LYS A 143 1.28 -14.84 -8.44
CA LYS A 143 0.04 -15.25 -9.10
C LYS A 143 -1.16 -15.25 -8.15
N GLU A 144 -0.91 -15.40 -6.87
CA GLU A 144 -1.94 -15.44 -5.82
C GLU A 144 -1.76 -14.24 -4.90
N LEU A 145 -2.86 -13.78 -4.31
CA LEU A 145 -2.83 -12.70 -3.32
C LEU A 145 -2.36 -13.27 -1.98
N PRO A 146 -1.48 -12.56 -1.27
CA PRO A 146 -1.12 -12.95 0.10
C PRO A 146 -2.34 -13.03 1.00
N ALA A 147 -2.25 -13.86 2.03
CA ALA A 147 -3.31 -13.90 3.04
C ALA A 147 -3.53 -12.51 3.64
N ILE A 148 -4.79 -12.05 3.67
CA ILE A 148 -5.17 -10.73 4.19
C ILE A 148 -4.79 -10.55 5.68
N THR A 149 -4.46 -11.64 6.35
CA THR A 149 -3.95 -11.70 7.72
C THR A 149 -2.45 -11.45 7.85
N MET A 150 -1.91 -10.55 7.03
CA MET A 150 -0.51 -10.15 6.97
C MET A 150 0.42 -11.17 6.27
N GLY A 151 -0.07 -11.73 5.15
CA GLY A 151 0.72 -12.66 4.36
C GLY A 151 0.84 -14.07 4.93
N SER A 152 1.78 -14.82 4.42
CA SER A 152 2.18 -16.15 4.84
C SER A 152 3.71 -16.33 4.71
N GLU A 153 4.25 -17.47 5.12
CA GLU A 153 5.68 -17.76 5.07
C GLU A 153 6.31 -17.54 3.68
N ASN A 154 5.54 -17.80 2.62
CA ASN A 154 6.00 -17.65 1.23
C ASN A 154 5.46 -16.39 0.52
N GLU A 155 4.62 -15.62 1.20
CA GLU A 155 3.90 -14.46 0.66
C GLU A 155 4.05 -13.30 1.61
N ILE A 156 5.28 -12.79 1.70
CA ILE A 156 5.67 -11.70 2.59
C ILE A 156 4.97 -10.41 2.15
N VAL A 157 4.56 -9.60 3.12
CA VAL A 157 3.96 -8.28 2.89
C VAL A 157 4.81 -7.17 3.49
N ASN A 158 4.86 -6.03 2.83
CA ASN A 158 5.36 -4.77 3.37
C ASN A 158 4.19 -3.98 3.95
N ILE A 159 4.34 -3.40 5.14
CA ILE A 159 3.28 -2.71 5.86
C ILE A 159 3.78 -1.35 6.32
N TRP A 160 3.05 -0.29 5.97
CA TRP A 160 3.26 1.07 6.48
C TRP A 160 2.25 1.35 7.56
N GLN A 161 2.69 1.44 8.82
CA GLN A 161 1.80 1.66 9.95
C GLN A 161 1.99 3.03 10.57
N TRP A 162 0.99 3.89 10.46
CA TRP A 162 0.91 5.16 11.16
C TRP A 162 0.27 4.98 12.54
N ARG A 163 0.78 5.71 13.54
CA ARG A 163 0.25 5.69 14.91
C ARG A 163 0.11 7.11 15.47
N ALA A 164 -1.08 7.47 15.91
CA ALA A 164 -1.38 8.79 16.48
C ALA A 164 -0.51 9.15 17.69
N ILE A 165 -0.11 8.17 18.50
CA ILE A 165 0.75 8.40 19.67
C ILE A 165 2.12 8.99 19.32
N TRP A 166 2.59 8.83 18.09
CA TRP A 166 3.89 9.34 17.65
C TRP A 166 3.84 10.78 17.13
N GLU A 167 2.67 11.28 16.72
CA GLU A 167 2.49 12.65 16.22
C GLU A 167 2.96 13.74 17.19
N PRO A 168 2.60 13.71 18.49
CA PRO A 168 3.01 14.74 19.44
C PRO A 168 4.53 14.83 19.64
N SER A 169 5.25 13.72 19.47
CA SER A 169 6.72 13.70 19.66
C SER A 169 7.46 14.42 18.53
N ILE A 170 6.87 14.42 17.32
CA ILE A 170 7.40 15.06 16.14
C ILE A 170 7.14 16.57 16.16
N SER A 171 5.93 16.99 16.52
CA SER A 171 5.57 18.39 16.62
C SER A 171 6.33 19.14 17.73
N SER A 172 6.72 18.46 18.81
CA SER A 172 7.49 19.07 19.89
C SER A 172 8.96 19.36 19.53
N LYS A 173 9.54 18.61 18.59
CA LYS A 173 10.90 18.87 18.08
C LYS A 173 10.98 20.12 17.20
N SER A 174 9.91 20.46 16.50
CA SER A 174 9.84 21.67 15.66
C SER A 174 9.77 22.97 16.46
N ARG A 175 9.41 22.92 17.74
CA ARG A 175 9.23 24.08 18.62
C ARG A 175 10.32 24.29 19.66
N GLY A 176 11.58 23.98 19.38
CA GLY A 176 12.74 24.35 20.22
C GLY A 176 12.51 24.31 21.75
N ASN A 177 13.21 23.42 22.45
CA ASN A 177 13.41 23.43 23.90
C ASN A 177 12.22 23.18 24.83
N ASN A 178 11.51 22.06 24.69
CA ASN A 178 10.90 21.48 25.87
C ASN A 178 11.13 19.97 25.87
N ARG A 179 12.01 19.51 26.77
CA ARG A 179 12.18 18.09 27.09
C ARG A 179 10.89 17.58 27.74
N SER A 180 9.92 17.27 26.94
CA SER A 180 8.77 16.51 27.41
C SER A 180 9.20 15.05 27.56
N SER A 181 9.30 14.63 28.80
CA SER A 181 9.67 13.30 29.29
C SER A 181 8.76 12.15 28.79
N LYS A 182 7.89 12.38 27.81
CA LYS A 182 6.90 11.44 27.30
C LYS A 182 7.33 10.67 26.03
N ALA A 183 8.43 11.05 25.36
CA ALA A 183 8.99 10.28 24.25
C ALA A 183 9.72 9.00 24.71
N LEU A 184 9.73 8.72 26.01
CA LEU A 184 10.44 7.58 26.60
C LEU A 184 9.59 6.32 26.80
N ILE A 185 8.33 6.31 26.36
CA ILE A 185 7.42 5.18 26.65
C ILE A 185 7.70 3.94 25.80
N ALA A 186 8.59 3.98 24.82
CA ALA A 186 8.96 2.79 24.05
C ALA A 186 10.42 2.74 23.61
N GLY A 187 11.34 3.48 24.23
CA GLY A 187 12.77 3.32 23.95
C GLY A 187 13.28 3.76 22.58
N SER A 188 12.43 4.16 21.67
CA SER A 188 12.81 4.61 20.33
C SER A 188 12.29 6.01 20.03
N ILE A 189 13.19 6.88 19.58
CA ILE A 189 12.84 8.19 19.03
C ILE A 189 12.41 7.95 17.59
N HIS A 190 11.11 7.84 17.35
CA HIS A 190 10.58 7.77 16.00
C HIS A 190 10.85 9.08 15.25
N ARG A 191 11.37 8.97 14.04
CA ARG A 191 11.61 10.12 13.14
C ARG A 191 10.37 10.47 12.33
N SER A 192 9.48 9.51 12.18
CA SER A 192 8.19 9.58 11.47
C SER A 192 7.11 8.97 12.35
N PRO A 193 5.85 9.40 12.28
CA PRO A 193 4.73 8.71 12.90
C PRO A 193 4.34 7.42 12.15
N VAL A 194 5.00 7.13 11.05
CA VAL A 194 4.86 5.88 10.28
C VAL A 194 6.05 4.98 10.55
N GLU A 195 5.80 3.72 10.76
CA GLU A 195 6.78 2.63 10.85
C GLU A 195 6.67 1.75 9.61
N ASP A 196 7.82 1.45 9.01
CA ASP A 196 7.94 0.52 7.90
C ASP A 196 8.23 -0.88 8.43
N LEU A 197 7.39 -1.84 8.05
CA LEU A 197 7.33 -3.16 8.62
C LEU A 197 7.25 -4.23 7.54
N THR A 198 7.66 -5.44 7.86
CA THR A 198 7.35 -6.65 7.09
C THR A 198 6.58 -7.65 7.94
N ALA A 199 5.84 -8.54 7.28
CA ALA A 199 5.22 -9.68 7.93
C ALA A 199 5.13 -10.89 6.98
N ALA A 200 5.26 -12.07 7.55
CA ALA A 200 5.14 -13.38 6.88
C ALA A 200 4.04 -14.22 7.56
N GLY A 201 2.91 -13.57 7.89
CA GLY A 201 1.76 -14.14 8.55
C GLY A 201 1.44 -13.48 9.90
N TYR A 202 0.39 -13.93 10.54
CA TYR A 202 -0.06 -13.44 11.85
C TYR A 202 1.03 -13.61 12.92
N SER A 203 1.26 -12.57 13.72
CA SER A 203 2.27 -12.52 14.79
C SER A 203 3.73 -12.50 14.33
N THR A 204 4.02 -12.24 13.05
CA THR A 204 5.39 -12.14 12.53
C THR A 204 5.79 -10.71 12.18
N LEU A 205 5.04 -9.71 12.61
CA LEU A 205 5.29 -8.30 12.32
C LEU A 205 6.68 -7.90 12.80
N THR A 206 7.50 -7.42 11.87
CA THR A 206 8.91 -7.09 12.10
C THR A 206 9.20 -5.68 11.59
N THR A 207 9.80 -4.83 12.46
CA THR A 207 10.29 -3.51 12.06
C THR A 207 11.47 -3.66 11.12
N GLN A 208 11.47 -2.94 10.00
CA GLN A 208 12.59 -2.93 9.08
C GLN A 208 13.74 -2.09 9.63
N ASP A 209 14.96 -2.45 9.26
CA ASP A 209 16.16 -1.68 9.64
C ASP A 209 16.16 -0.29 9.00
N GLU A 210 15.77 -0.22 7.72
CA GLU A 210 15.58 1.03 7.00
C GLU A 210 14.11 1.49 7.09
N GLN A 211 13.91 2.75 7.42
CA GLN A 211 12.59 3.35 7.60
C GLN A 211 12.36 4.36 6.47
N ASN A 212 11.92 3.86 5.33
CA ASN A 212 11.85 4.61 4.07
C ASN A 212 10.52 5.35 3.88
N VAL A 213 9.51 5.07 4.72
CA VAL A 213 8.19 5.68 4.65
C VAL A 213 8.10 6.91 5.55
N SER A 214 7.66 8.01 4.98
CA SER A 214 7.28 9.21 5.71
C SER A 214 5.77 9.31 5.82
N GLY A 215 5.27 9.95 6.87
CA GLY A 215 3.84 10.19 7.00
C GLY A 215 3.52 11.24 8.05
N ARG A 216 2.29 11.70 8.04
CA ARG A 216 1.74 12.62 9.04
C ARG A 216 0.24 12.47 9.14
N GLY A 217 -0.29 12.53 10.36
CA GLY A 217 -1.71 12.58 10.65
C GLY A 217 -2.12 13.89 11.30
N VAL A 218 -3.31 14.37 10.93
CA VAL A 218 -3.97 15.53 11.55
C VAL A 218 -5.41 15.14 11.83
N TRP A 219 -5.84 15.38 13.08
CA TRP A 219 -7.23 15.22 13.49
C TRP A 219 -7.87 16.60 13.65
N GLU A 220 -8.87 16.87 12.84
CA GLU A 220 -9.64 18.11 12.84
C GLU A 220 -11.11 17.79 12.53
N GLU A 221 -12.04 18.48 13.18
CA GLU A 221 -13.48 18.36 12.92
C GLU A 221 -13.98 16.91 12.96
N LYS A 222 -13.50 16.14 13.93
CA LYS A 222 -13.83 14.71 14.10
C LYS A 222 -13.45 13.84 12.90
N THR A 223 -12.37 14.18 12.23
CA THR A 223 -11.85 13.48 11.05
C THR A 223 -10.35 13.34 11.17
N TRP A 224 -9.85 12.15 11.06
CA TRP A 224 -8.44 11.89 10.78
C TRP A 224 -8.15 12.06 9.31
N ARG A 225 -7.05 12.74 9.01
CA ARG A 225 -6.38 12.78 7.70
C ARG A 225 -4.96 12.33 7.88
N VAL A 226 -4.57 11.29 7.18
CA VAL A 226 -3.23 10.69 7.30
C VAL A 226 -2.61 10.55 5.93
N VAL A 227 -1.46 11.19 5.73
CA VAL A 227 -0.65 11.04 4.53
C VAL A 227 0.46 10.02 4.77
N PHE A 228 0.61 9.10 3.84
CA PHE A 228 1.76 8.22 3.68
C PHE A 228 2.50 8.63 2.42
N LYS A 229 3.83 8.71 2.47
CA LYS A 229 4.65 9.10 1.33
C LYS A 229 5.96 8.31 1.31
N ARG A 230 6.33 7.80 0.12
CA ARG A 230 7.60 7.13 -0.12
C ARG A 230 8.03 7.27 -1.58
N SER A 231 9.32 7.10 -1.84
CA SER A 231 9.84 6.93 -3.21
C SER A 231 9.19 5.75 -3.91
N LEU A 232 8.98 5.87 -5.22
CA LEU A 232 8.43 4.78 -6.05
C LEU A 232 9.33 3.55 -6.02
N GLU A 233 10.64 3.79 -6.04
CA GLU A 233 11.66 2.75 -6.02
C GLU A 233 12.75 3.11 -5.01
N ASN A 234 13.37 2.08 -4.43
CA ASN A 234 14.57 2.18 -3.61
C ASN A 234 15.36 0.87 -3.70
N THR A 235 16.47 0.78 -2.98
CA THR A 235 17.36 -0.38 -2.98
C THR A 235 17.07 -1.38 -1.85
N ASP A 236 16.08 -1.11 -1.02
CA ASP A 236 15.70 -2.00 0.07
C ASP A 236 14.87 -3.18 -0.48
N SER A 237 15.36 -4.38 -0.28
CA SER A 237 14.65 -5.60 -0.71
C SER A 237 13.45 -5.95 0.17
N ALA A 238 13.30 -5.31 1.32
CA ALA A 238 12.16 -5.44 2.21
C ALA A 238 11.01 -4.48 1.85
N ASP A 239 11.23 -3.60 0.88
CA ASP A 239 10.27 -2.62 0.41
C ASP A 239 9.57 -3.03 -0.89
N VAL A 240 8.27 -2.82 -0.94
CA VAL A 240 7.50 -2.91 -2.19
C VAL A 240 8.01 -1.89 -3.20
N GLN A 241 8.15 -2.25 -4.48
CA GLN A 241 8.55 -1.35 -5.55
C GLN A 241 7.33 -0.99 -6.43
N PHE A 242 7.13 0.31 -6.69
CA PHE A 242 5.95 0.83 -7.41
C PHE A 242 6.24 1.08 -8.89
N GLN A 243 6.69 0.06 -9.60
CA GLN A 243 6.94 0.14 -11.05
C GLN A 243 5.66 -0.05 -11.87
N HIS A 244 4.68 -0.73 -11.32
CA HIS A 244 3.41 -1.06 -11.93
C HIS A 244 2.27 -0.93 -10.91
N SER A 245 1.03 -0.95 -11.40
CA SER A 245 -0.12 -1.07 -10.52
C SER A 245 0.01 -2.28 -9.59
N ILE A 246 -0.38 -2.12 -8.33
CA ILE A 246 -0.21 -3.13 -7.30
C ILE A 246 -1.48 -3.23 -6.47
N VAL A 247 -1.68 -4.36 -5.82
CA VAL A 247 -2.76 -4.49 -4.83
C VAL A 247 -2.30 -3.98 -3.48
N MET A 248 -3.23 -3.44 -2.71
CA MET A 248 -3.01 -3.04 -1.33
C MET A 248 -4.22 -3.37 -0.46
N ALA A 249 -4.03 -3.39 0.85
CA ALA A 249 -5.11 -3.44 1.82
C ALA A 249 -4.95 -2.33 2.86
N ILE A 250 -6.07 -1.88 3.42
CA ILE A 250 -6.12 -0.81 4.41
C ILE A 250 -6.61 -1.38 5.73
N ALA A 251 -6.01 -0.97 6.83
CA ALA A 251 -6.50 -1.27 8.17
C ALA A 251 -6.59 0.00 9.01
N VAL A 252 -7.64 0.12 9.84
CA VAL A 252 -7.83 1.24 10.77
C VAL A 252 -8.19 0.70 12.15
N TRP A 253 -7.61 1.34 13.16
CA TRP A 253 -7.90 1.09 14.57
C TRP A 253 -8.38 2.38 15.23
N ASN A 254 -9.49 2.31 15.92
CA ASN A 254 -9.99 3.39 16.76
C ASN A 254 -9.71 3.08 18.25
N GLY A 255 -8.92 3.93 18.88
CA GLY A 255 -8.49 3.74 20.27
C GLY A 255 -9.63 3.77 21.27
N ASP A 256 -10.66 4.62 21.07
CA ASP A 256 -11.84 4.72 21.91
C ASP A 256 -12.65 3.40 21.90
N ASN A 257 -12.73 2.74 20.75
CA ASN A 257 -13.34 1.41 20.63
C ASN A 257 -12.41 0.27 21.09
N ARG A 258 -11.27 0.58 21.72
CA ARG A 258 -10.25 -0.38 22.19
C ARG A 258 -9.69 -1.27 21.12
N GLU A 259 -9.66 -0.80 19.89
CA GLU A 259 -9.10 -1.52 18.77
C GLU A 259 -7.57 -1.58 18.85
N ARG A 260 -7.02 -2.78 18.67
CA ARG A 260 -5.59 -3.06 18.77
C ARG A 260 -5.22 -4.39 18.12
N ASN A 261 -4.01 -4.55 17.67
CA ASN A 261 -3.53 -5.82 17.08
C ASN A 261 -4.45 -6.33 15.96
N GLY A 262 -5.03 -7.51 16.13
CA GLY A 262 -6.02 -8.09 15.21
C GLY A 262 -7.42 -7.48 15.28
N GLN A 263 -7.73 -6.70 16.32
CA GLN A 263 -9.04 -6.06 16.52
C GLN A 263 -9.08 -4.73 15.78
N LYS A 264 -9.55 -4.74 14.53
CA LYS A 264 -9.50 -3.61 13.59
C LYS A 264 -10.56 -3.72 12.50
N GLY A 265 -10.85 -2.62 11.83
CA GLY A 265 -11.48 -2.62 10.51
C GLY A 265 -10.41 -2.92 9.44
N ILE A 266 -10.72 -3.77 8.47
CA ILE A 266 -9.78 -4.13 7.41
C ILE A 266 -10.50 -4.19 6.06
N SER A 267 -9.90 -3.64 5.00
CA SER A 267 -10.43 -3.76 3.64
C SER A 267 -10.17 -5.15 3.07
N ASN A 268 -10.85 -5.49 1.98
CA ASN A 268 -10.36 -6.48 1.04
C ASN A 268 -9.10 -5.96 0.33
N TRP A 269 -8.48 -6.78 -0.51
CA TRP A 269 -7.46 -6.32 -1.43
C TRP A 269 -8.06 -5.34 -2.43
N ILE A 270 -7.36 -4.25 -2.71
CA ILE A 270 -7.76 -3.14 -3.57
C ILE A 270 -6.68 -2.97 -4.62
N LEU A 271 -7.05 -2.76 -5.86
CA LEU A 271 -6.10 -2.44 -6.91
C LEU A 271 -5.68 -0.96 -6.81
N LEU A 272 -4.42 -0.68 -6.53
CA LEU A 272 -3.81 0.65 -6.66
C LEU A 272 -3.30 0.80 -8.09
N ARG A 273 -4.03 1.54 -8.92
CA ARG A 273 -3.72 1.75 -10.32
C ARG A 273 -2.83 2.98 -10.47
N LEU A 274 -1.56 2.74 -10.79
CA LEU A 274 -0.60 3.80 -11.09
C LEU A 274 -0.82 4.39 -12.50
N PRO A 275 -0.46 5.67 -12.74
CA PRO A 275 -0.63 6.35 -14.02
C PRO A 275 0.24 5.80 -15.15
#